data_7b89093890dce31c67aa68b3e6547a1b
#
_entry.id   7b89093890dce31c67aa68b3e6547a1b
#
_cell.length_a   1.000
_cell.length_b   1.000
_cell.length_c   1.000
_cell.angle_alpha   90.00
_cell.angle_beta   90.00
_cell.angle_gamma   90.00
#
_symmetry.space_group_name_H-M   'P 1'
#
loop_
_entity.id
_entity.type
_entity.pdbx_description
1 polymer ?
#
loop_
_entity_poly.entity_id
_entity_poly.type
_entity_poly.pdbx_seq_one_letter_code
_entity_poly.pdbx_strand_id
1 'polypeptide(L)'
;MAVVSMNYLLEAGVHFGHQTKRWNPKMKEYIFTSRDDIYIIDLQKTAKKIEEAYAALNEIAKNGGKTIFVGTRKQAQEAVKEEATKSDSYYVTERWLGGTLTNFRTIRNRVKRLEQIEKMEQDGTFDLLPKKEVIGLKKEYAKLDNLLCGIRAMDKLPQAMII
;
A
#
# COMPACT_ATOMS: atom_id res chain seq x y z
N MET A 1 14.99 -15.03 17.66
CA MET A 1 13.84 -15.85 17.18
C MET A 1 13.57 -15.41 15.75
N ALA A 2 13.55 -16.32 14.78
CA ALA A 2 13.28 -15.93 13.40
C ALA A 2 11.85 -15.37 13.30
N VAL A 3 11.69 -14.21 12.66
CA VAL A 3 10.39 -13.53 12.48
C VAL A 3 9.46 -14.38 11.61
N VAL A 4 10.03 -15.07 10.61
CA VAL A 4 9.29 -15.93 9.68
C VAL A 4 10.07 -17.24 9.50
N SER A 5 9.36 -18.37 9.51
CA SER A 5 9.99 -19.68 9.26
C SER A 5 10.30 -19.88 7.77
N MET A 6 11.37 -20.61 7.47
CA MET A 6 11.76 -20.94 6.10
C MET A 6 10.66 -21.74 5.37
N ASN A 7 9.99 -22.65 6.08
CA ASN A 7 8.91 -23.46 5.51
C ASN A 7 7.73 -22.59 5.08
N TYR A 8 7.37 -21.58 5.89
CA TYR A 8 6.31 -20.64 5.54
C TYR A 8 6.64 -19.82 4.28
N LEU A 9 7.90 -19.39 4.13
CA LEU A 9 8.35 -18.70 2.92
C LEU A 9 8.28 -19.59 1.67
N LEU A 10 8.59 -20.88 1.81
CA LEU A 10 8.47 -21.86 0.73
C LEU A 10 7.01 -22.10 0.33
N GLU A 11 6.13 -22.30 1.30
CA GLU A 11 4.69 -22.50 1.09
C GLU A 11 4.03 -21.27 0.44
N ALA A 12 4.43 -20.06 0.84
CA ALA A 12 3.95 -18.82 0.25
C ALA A 12 4.50 -18.56 -1.17
N GLY A 13 5.43 -19.40 -1.66
CA GLY A 13 5.96 -19.29 -3.01
C GLY A 13 6.85 -18.08 -3.26
N VAL A 14 7.36 -17.40 -2.22
CA VAL A 14 8.18 -16.19 -2.35
C VAL A 14 9.57 -16.42 -2.94
N HIS A 15 9.97 -17.68 -3.11
CA HIS A 15 11.21 -18.07 -3.78
C HIS A 15 11.13 -17.98 -5.31
N PHE A 16 9.95 -17.88 -5.91
CA PHE A 16 9.81 -17.71 -7.35
C PHE A 16 10.13 -16.28 -7.77
N GLY A 17 11.09 -16.16 -8.67
CA GLY A 17 11.46 -14.89 -9.29
C GLY A 17 10.83 -14.71 -10.67
N HIS A 18 11.48 -13.91 -11.51
CA HIS A 18 11.07 -13.68 -12.89
C HIS A 18 11.66 -14.71 -13.85
N GLN A 19 11.10 -14.78 -15.05
CA GLN A 19 11.67 -15.59 -16.14
C GLN A 19 13.11 -15.13 -16.46
N THR A 20 13.98 -16.08 -16.86
CA THR A 20 15.40 -15.82 -17.15
C THR A 20 15.62 -14.73 -18.21
N LYS A 21 14.71 -14.60 -19.20
CA LYS A 21 14.76 -13.54 -20.22
C LYS A 21 14.58 -12.12 -19.64
N ARG A 22 14.08 -11.99 -18.41
CA ARG A 22 13.91 -10.69 -17.69
C ARG A 22 15.02 -10.46 -16.68
N TRP A 23 16.19 -11.00 -16.95
CA TRP A 23 17.32 -10.88 -16.04
C TRP A 23 17.73 -9.43 -15.76
N ASN A 24 18.03 -9.15 -14.49
CA ASN A 24 18.56 -7.87 -14.05
C ASN A 24 19.90 -8.10 -13.33
N PRO A 25 21.01 -7.46 -13.76
CA PRO A 25 22.32 -7.63 -13.15
C PRO A 25 22.34 -7.35 -11.65
N LYS A 26 21.54 -6.40 -11.17
CA LYS A 26 21.42 -6.04 -9.75
C LYS A 26 20.83 -7.15 -8.88
N MET A 27 20.11 -8.10 -9.48
CA MET A 27 19.51 -9.23 -8.76
C MET A 27 20.44 -10.45 -8.68
N LYS A 28 21.60 -10.42 -9.34
CA LYS A 28 22.54 -11.55 -9.38
C LYS A 28 22.88 -12.11 -7.99
N GLU A 29 23.10 -11.24 -7.03
CA GLU A 29 23.46 -11.61 -5.66
C GLU A 29 22.36 -12.35 -4.89
N TYR A 30 21.08 -12.16 -5.29
CA TYR A 30 19.90 -12.70 -4.62
C TYR A 30 19.36 -13.96 -5.28
N ILE A 31 19.86 -14.30 -6.47
CA ILE A 31 19.44 -15.48 -7.22
C ILE A 31 20.25 -16.69 -6.74
N PHE A 32 19.55 -17.74 -6.33
CA PHE A 32 20.16 -19.03 -5.95
C PHE A 32 20.44 -19.89 -7.18
N THR A 33 19.44 -20.08 -8.05
CA THR A 33 19.53 -20.89 -9.27
C THR A 33 18.42 -20.51 -10.26
N SER A 34 18.37 -21.20 -11.41
CA SER A 34 17.23 -21.15 -12.33
C SER A 34 16.69 -22.55 -12.57
N ARG A 35 15.38 -22.70 -12.63
CA ARG A 35 14.67 -23.93 -12.94
C ARG A 35 13.49 -23.62 -13.85
N ASP A 36 13.33 -24.41 -14.91
CA ASP A 36 12.23 -24.26 -15.88
C ASP A 36 12.08 -22.81 -16.40
N ASP A 37 13.21 -22.19 -16.75
CA ASP A 37 13.31 -20.79 -17.19
C ASP A 37 12.86 -19.73 -16.17
N ILE A 38 12.72 -20.09 -14.90
CA ILE A 38 12.38 -19.17 -13.81
C ILE A 38 13.53 -19.11 -12.82
N TYR A 39 13.91 -17.90 -12.40
CA TYR A 39 14.89 -17.72 -11.32
C TYR A 39 14.29 -18.09 -9.97
N ILE A 40 15.11 -18.71 -9.13
CA ILE A 40 14.80 -19.05 -7.75
C ILE A 40 15.62 -18.12 -6.86
N ILE A 41 14.93 -17.39 -5.99
CA ILE A 41 15.53 -16.43 -5.06
C ILE A 41 16.06 -17.17 -3.82
N ASP A 42 17.21 -16.75 -3.31
CA ASP A 42 17.81 -17.27 -2.10
C ASP A 42 17.01 -16.88 -0.85
N LEU A 43 16.28 -17.84 -0.29
CA LEU A 43 15.42 -17.62 0.88
C LEU A 43 16.22 -17.36 2.17
N GLN A 44 17.45 -17.79 2.28
CA GLN A 44 18.29 -17.47 3.44
C GLN A 44 18.58 -15.98 3.50
N LYS A 45 18.88 -15.38 2.36
CA LYS A 45 19.04 -13.92 2.25
C LYS A 45 17.73 -13.19 2.48
N THR A 46 16.62 -13.72 1.96
CA THR A 46 15.30 -13.18 2.18
C THR A 46 14.95 -13.14 3.67
N ALA A 47 15.12 -14.24 4.39
CA ALA A 47 14.86 -14.32 5.83
C ALA A 47 15.68 -13.29 6.61
N LYS A 48 16.98 -13.16 6.32
CA LYS A 48 17.84 -12.16 6.94
C LYS A 48 17.36 -10.73 6.68
N LYS A 49 16.96 -10.43 5.43
CA LYS A 49 16.44 -9.10 5.07
C LYS A 49 15.07 -8.80 5.71
N ILE A 50 14.24 -9.80 5.92
CA ILE A 50 12.99 -9.65 6.68
C ILE A 50 13.29 -9.31 8.15
N GLU A 51 14.28 -9.93 8.77
CA GLU A 51 14.67 -9.60 10.15
C GLU A 51 15.22 -8.17 10.27
N GLU A 52 16.05 -7.74 9.31
CA GLU A 52 16.54 -6.35 9.24
C GLU A 52 15.38 -5.35 9.09
N ALA A 53 14.42 -5.64 8.18
CA ALA A 53 13.25 -4.80 7.96
C ALA A 53 12.33 -4.75 9.19
N TYR A 54 12.12 -5.90 9.84
CA TYR A 54 11.34 -5.97 11.08
C TYR A 54 11.95 -5.12 12.20
N ALA A 55 13.28 -5.20 12.38
CA ALA A 55 13.96 -4.38 13.38
C ALA A 55 13.77 -2.88 13.13
N ALA A 56 13.91 -2.44 11.88
CA ALA A 56 13.70 -1.04 11.49
C ALA A 56 12.25 -0.58 11.69
N LEU A 57 11.27 -1.39 11.30
CA LEU A 57 9.85 -1.07 11.50
C LEU A 57 9.47 -1.04 12.98
N ASN A 58 10.02 -1.94 13.79
CA ASN A 58 9.80 -1.96 15.24
C ASN A 58 10.35 -0.69 15.93
N GLU A 59 11.50 -0.19 15.51
CA GLU A 59 12.04 1.07 15.99
C GLU A 59 11.13 2.26 15.61
N ILE A 60 10.65 2.31 14.37
CA ILE A 60 9.70 3.33 13.93
C ILE A 60 8.41 3.28 14.75
N ALA A 61 7.86 2.10 14.97
CA ALA A 61 6.64 1.90 15.73
C ALA A 61 6.80 2.30 17.21
N LYS A 62 7.93 1.97 17.85
CA LYS A 62 8.26 2.40 19.21
C LYS A 62 8.32 3.91 19.36
N ASN A 63 8.75 4.61 18.32
CA ASN A 63 8.80 6.08 18.29
C ASN A 63 7.44 6.71 17.90
N GLY A 64 6.36 5.93 17.83
CA GLY A 64 5.04 6.41 17.45
C GLY A 64 4.90 6.74 15.95
N GLY A 65 5.82 6.26 15.11
CA GLY A 65 5.77 6.45 13.68
C GLY A 65 4.65 5.62 13.02
N LYS A 66 4.11 6.16 11.91
CA LYS A 66 3.09 5.48 11.11
C LYS A 66 3.69 4.94 9.81
N THR A 67 3.16 3.81 9.39
CA THR A 67 3.55 3.14 8.14
C THR A 67 2.45 3.29 7.09
N ILE A 68 2.83 3.28 5.81
CA ILE A 68 1.89 3.17 4.70
C ILE A 68 2.16 1.90 3.91
N PHE A 69 1.12 1.11 3.67
CA PHE A 69 1.18 -0.09 2.83
C PHE A 69 0.70 0.25 1.43
N VAL A 70 1.44 -0.18 0.42
CA VAL A 70 1.12 0.07 -0.99
C VAL A 70 1.04 -1.25 -1.75
N GLY A 71 -0.16 -1.65 -2.16
CA GLY A 71 -0.39 -2.87 -2.91
C GLY A 71 -1.43 -2.67 -3.99
N THR A 72 -0.99 -2.22 -5.17
CA THR A 72 -1.87 -1.90 -6.29
C THR A 72 -2.21 -3.09 -7.19
N ARG A 73 -1.60 -4.26 -6.96
CA ARG A 73 -1.92 -5.48 -7.68
C ARG A 73 -3.15 -6.14 -7.08
N LYS A 74 -4.07 -6.63 -7.92
CA LYS A 74 -5.33 -7.25 -7.49
C LYS A 74 -5.11 -8.34 -6.42
N GLN A 75 -4.03 -9.13 -6.56
CA GLN A 75 -3.69 -10.20 -5.63
C GLN A 75 -3.27 -9.70 -4.24
N ALA A 76 -2.77 -8.47 -4.14
CA ALA A 76 -2.26 -7.89 -2.90
C ALA A 76 -3.28 -6.96 -2.20
N GLN A 77 -4.27 -6.45 -2.93
CA GLN A 77 -5.17 -5.39 -2.45
C GLN A 77 -5.87 -5.76 -1.14
N GLU A 78 -6.47 -6.94 -1.08
CA GLU A 78 -7.21 -7.41 0.09
C GLU A 78 -6.29 -7.60 1.30
N ALA A 79 -5.18 -8.31 1.12
CA ALA A 79 -4.19 -8.55 2.18
C ALA A 79 -3.60 -7.23 2.70
N VAL A 80 -3.25 -6.31 1.82
CA VAL A 80 -2.71 -4.99 2.19
C VAL A 80 -3.73 -4.19 3.00
N LYS A 81 -4.99 -4.17 2.60
CA LYS A 81 -6.06 -3.45 3.32
C LYS A 81 -6.29 -4.07 4.71
N GLU A 82 -6.34 -5.39 4.79
CA GLU A 82 -6.55 -6.11 6.04
C GLU A 82 -5.41 -5.86 7.03
N GLU A 83 -4.16 -6.07 6.62
CA GLU A 83 -3.00 -5.92 7.50
C GLU A 83 -2.74 -4.46 7.89
N ALA A 84 -2.96 -3.51 6.99
CA ALA A 84 -2.87 -2.10 7.32
C ALA A 84 -3.93 -1.68 8.35
N THR A 85 -5.15 -2.20 8.23
CA THR A 85 -6.24 -1.92 9.19
C THR A 85 -5.93 -2.52 10.56
N LYS A 86 -5.42 -3.76 10.62
CA LYS A 86 -5.01 -4.41 11.88
C LYS A 86 -3.89 -3.66 12.59
N SER A 87 -2.96 -3.09 11.84
CA SER A 87 -1.80 -2.37 12.38
C SER A 87 -2.02 -0.86 12.57
N ASP A 88 -3.25 -0.37 12.41
CA ASP A 88 -3.58 1.06 12.47
C ASP A 88 -2.64 1.91 11.57
N SER A 89 -2.38 1.39 10.38
CA SER A 89 -1.51 1.98 9.37
C SER A 89 -2.29 2.48 8.16
N TYR A 90 -1.67 3.30 7.32
CA TYR A 90 -2.29 3.79 6.10
C TYR A 90 -2.13 2.78 4.97
N TYR A 91 -3.01 2.84 3.96
CA TYR A 91 -2.90 1.96 2.79
C TYR A 91 -3.30 2.65 1.48
N VAL A 92 -2.72 2.15 0.39
CA VAL A 92 -3.11 2.48 -0.99
C VAL A 92 -3.23 1.17 -1.78
N THR A 93 -4.43 0.84 -2.20
CA THR A 93 -4.74 -0.44 -2.88
C THR A 93 -5.06 -0.26 -4.36
N GLU A 94 -5.61 0.89 -4.77
CA GLU A 94 -6.01 1.09 -6.16
C GLU A 94 -4.84 1.63 -7.01
N ARG A 95 -4.57 2.90 -6.93
CA ARG A 95 -3.54 3.55 -7.73
C ARG A 95 -2.71 4.50 -6.87
N TRP A 96 -1.39 4.33 -6.92
CA TRP A 96 -0.49 5.33 -6.38
C TRP A 96 -0.57 6.62 -7.18
N LEU A 97 -1.01 7.69 -6.55
CA LEU A 97 -1.09 9.00 -7.20
C LEU A 97 0.28 9.66 -7.24
N GLY A 98 0.64 10.24 -8.39
CA GLY A 98 1.85 11.06 -8.48
C GLY A 98 1.79 12.21 -7.46
N GLY A 99 2.87 12.38 -6.71
CA GLY A 99 2.94 13.42 -5.69
C GLY A 99 2.29 13.09 -4.34
N THR A 100 1.91 11.83 -4.08
CA THR A 100 1.29 11.44 -2.80
C THR A 100 2.13 11.86 -1.59
N LEU A 101 3.44 11.78 -1.68
CA LEU A 101 4.36 12.23 -0.62
C LEU A 101 4.97 13.60 -0.94
N THR A 102 5.37 13.85 -2.17
CA THR A 102 6.08 15.08 -2.57
C THR A 102 5.17 16.30 -2.71
N ASN A 103 3.90 16.10 -3.07
CA ASN A 103 2.86 17.14 -3.13
C ASN A 103 1.73 16.83 -2.15
N PHE A 104 2.10 16.51 -0.93
CA PHE A 104 1.19 16.06 0.13
C PHE A 104 0.05 17.06 0.40
N ARG A 105 0.35 18.36 0.37
CA ARG A 105 -0.66 19.40 0.55
C ARG A 105 -1.83 19.29 -0.45
N THR A 106 -1.54 19.01 -1.71
CA THR A 106 -2.56 18.84 -2.74
C THR A 106 -3.39 17.58 -2.49
N ILE A 107 -2.76 16.48 -2.07
CA ILE A 107 -3.45 15.24 -1.70
C ILE A 107 -4.38 15.49 -0.51
N ARG A 108 -3.93 16.19 0.53
CA ARG A 108 -4.79 16.56 1.68
C ARG A 108 -5.97 17.43 1.25
N ASN A 109 -5.80 18.34 0.30
CA ASN A 109 -6.93 19.12 -0.22
C ASN A 109 -7.95 18.23 -0.95
N ARG A 110 -7.53 17.16 -1.62
CA ARG A 110 -8.45 16.17 -2.22
C ARG A 110 -9.18 15.34 -1.17
N VAL A 111 -8.52 14.97 -0.08
CA VAL A 111 -9.17 14.33 1.08
C VAL A 111 -10.21 15.27 1.70
N LYS A 112 -9.88 16.54 1.93
CA LYS A 112 -10.84 17.52 2.41
C LYS A 112 -12.05 17.69 1.48
N ARG A 113 -11.82 17.62 0.15
CA ARG A 113 -12.91 17.64 -0.83
C ARG A 113 -13.82 16.42 -0.70
N LEU A 114 -13.27 15.25 -0.48
CA LEU A 114 -14.03 14.01 -0.19
C LEU A 114 -14.93 14.21 1.05
N GLU A 115 -14.36 14.70 2.14
CA GLU A 115 -15.07 14.97 3.40
C GLU A 115 -16.16 16.02 3.23
N GLN A 116 -15.92 17.06 2.41
CA GLN A 116 -16.91 18.08 2.08
C GLN A 116 -18.12 17.48 1.36
N ILE A 117 -17.90 16.63 0.36
CA ILE A 117 -19.00 16.00 -0.40
C ILE A 117 -19.81 15.09 0.53
N GLU A 118 -19.15 14.33 1.40
CA GLU A 118 -19.79 13.47 2.39
C GLU A 118 -20.65 14.28 3.37
N LYS A 119 -20.10 15.39 3.85
CA LYS A 119 -20.85 16.32 4.72
C LYS A 119 -22.06 16.94 4.03
N MET A 120 -21.94 17.33 2.76
CA MET A 120 -23.06 17.87 1.97
C MET A 120 -24.20 16.85 1.81
N GLU A 121 -23.89 15.57 1.71
CA GLU A 121 -24.88 14.49 1.67
C GLU A 121 -25.58 14.34 3.04
N GLN A 122 -24.82 14.38 4.14
CA GLN A 122 -25.36 14.28 5.50
C GLN A 122 -26.22 15.49 5.91
N ASP A 123 -25.82 16.69 5.52
CA ASP A 123 -26.52 17.94 5.83
C ASP A 123 -27.78 18.17 4.97
N GLY A 124 -28.12 17.22 4.06
CA GLY A 124 -29.28 17.36 3.16
C GLY A 124 -29.10 18.40 2.05
N THR A 125 -27.89 18.94 1.85
CA THR A 125 -27.59 19.91 0.79
C THR A 125 -27.88 19.35 -0.61
N PHE A 126 -27.82 18.03 -0.79
CA PHE A 126 -28.13 17.39 -2.07
C PHE A 126 -29.58 17.56 -2.49
N ASP A 127 -30.51 17.76 -1.56
CA ASP A 127 -31.94 17.98 -1.86
C ASP A 127 -32.20 19.37 -2.44
N LEU A 128 -31.29 20.32 -2.19
CA LEU A 128 -31.36 21.70 -2.69
C LEU A 128 -30.72 21.87 -4.07
N LEU A 129 -29.95 20.86 -4.54
CA LEU A 129 -29.18 20.94 -5.77
C LEU A 129 -29.93 20.29 -6.96
N PRO A 130 -29.69 20.75 -8.19
CA PRO A 130 -30.20 20.07 -9.38
C PRO A 130 -29.72 18.62 -9.46
N LYS A 131 -30.58 17.69 -9.86
CA LYS A 131 -30.26 16.24 -9.98
C LYS A 131 -28.97 15.96 -10.76
N LYS A 132 -28.68 16.76 -11.80
CA LYS A 132 -27.46 16.60 -12.62
C LYS A 132 -26.20 16.87 -11.80
N GLU A 133 -26.20 17.86 -10.94
CA GLU A 133 -25.07 18.21 -10.07
C GLU A 133 -24.86 17.15 -9.00
N VAL A 134 -25.92 16.68 -8.36
CA VAL A 134 -25.85 15.58 -7.37
C VAL A 134 -25.23 14.33 -7.97
N ILE A 135 -25.61 13.94 -9.19
CA ILE A 135 -25.01 12.81 -9.89
C ILE A 135 -23.51 13.05 -10.14
N GLY A 136 -23.13 14.29 -10.48
CA GLY A 136 -21.72 14.68 -10.65
C GLY A 136 -20.93 14.54 -9.35
N LEU A 137 -21.45 15.06 -8.24
CA LEU A 137 -20.84 14.96 -6.92
C LEU A 137 -20.71 13.52 -6.43
N LYS A 138 -21.73 12.69 -6.62
CA LYS A 138 -21.67 11.27 -6.28
C LYS A 138 -20.60 10.50 -7.07
N LYS A 139 -20.43 10.82 -8.35
CA LYS A 139 -19.34 10.25 -9.17
C LYS A 139 -17.97 10.72 -8.73
N GLU A 140 -17.84 12.00 -8.37
CA GLU A 140 -16.60 12.57 -7.82
C GLU A 140 -16.26 11.89 -6.49
N TYR A 141 -17.22 11.75 -5.59
CA TYR A 141 -17.09 11.07 -4.31
C TYR A 141 -16.58 9.64 -4.49
N ALA A 142 -17.28 8.83 -5.27
CA ALA A 142 -16.88 7.43 -5.50
C ALA A 142 -15.45 7.30 -6.05
N LYS A 143 -15.06 8.20 -6.96
CA LYS A 143 -13.69 8.23 -7.50
C LYS A 143 -12.65 8.61 -6.45
N LEU A 144 -12.94 9.61 -5.63
CA LEU A 144 -12.02 10.06 -4.58
C LEU A 144 -11.92 9.02 -3.45
N ASP A 145 -13.03 8.44 -3.05
CA ASP A 145 -13.06 7.42 -2.01
C ASP A 145 -12.25 6.19 -2.39
N ASN A 146 -12.45 5.65 -3.58
CA ASN A 146 -11.65 4.52 -4.09
C ASN A 146 -10.14 4.80 -4.07
N LEU A 147 -9.71 6.04 -4.30
CA LEU A 147 -8.29 6.39 -4.39
C LEU A 147 -7.67 6.80 -3.04
N LEU A 148 -8.47 7.35 -2.13
CA LEU A 148 -7.97 8.05 -0.95
C LEU A 148 -8.46 7.47 0.38
N CYS A 149 -9.36 6.47 0.37
CA CYS A 149 -9.96 5.93 1.59
C CYS A 149 -8.91 5.51 2.63
N GLY A 150 -7.83 4.83 2.21
CA GLY A 150 -6.79 4.36 3.12
C GLY A 150 -5.83 5.42 3.66
N ILE A 151 -5.90 6.66 3.12
CA ILE A 151 -5.05 7.77 3.56
C ILE A 151 -5.86 8.96 4.12
N ARG A 152 -7.14 8.78 4.40
CA ARG A 152 -8.01 9.85 4.94
C ARG A 152 -7.45 10.42 6.26
N ALA A 153 -7.04 9.56 7.17
CA ALA A 153 -6.50 9.93 8.48
C ALA A 153 -5.02 10.35 8.47
N MET A 154 -4.39 10.41 7.29
CA MET A 154 -2.97 10.72 7.17
C MET A 154 -2.74 12.24 7.21
N ASP A 155 -2.48 12.78 8.40
CA ASP A 155 -2.21 14.23 8.60
C ASP A 155 -0.73 14.59 8.42
N LYS A 156 0.17 13.63 8.61
CA LYS A 156 1.62 13.77 8.44
C LYS A 156 2.15 12.69 7.50
N LEU A 157 3.30 12.95 6.91
CA LEU A 157 3.99 11.95 6.09
C LEU A 157 4.32 10.72 6.92
N PRO A 158 4.14 9.50 6.38
CA PRO A 158 4.50 8.27 7.06
C PRO A 158 6.03 8.14 7.16
N GLN A 159 6.51 7.47 8.19
CA GLN A 159 7.93 7.25 8.43
C GLN A 159 8.47 6.02 7.71
N ALA A 160 7.58 5.09 7.35
CA ALA A 160 7.93 3.91 6.57
C ALA A 160 6.90 3.63 5.47
N MET A 161 7.35 2.95 4.42
CA MET A 161 6.51 2.49 3.31
C MET A 161 6.83 1.02 3.02
N ILE A 162 5.79 0.20 2.91
CA ILE A 162 5.86 -1.20 2.50
C ILE A 162 5.18 -1.33 1.13
N ILE A 163 5.90 -1.87 0.13
CA ILE A 163 5.45 -1.96 -1.27
C ILE A 163 5.47 -3.42 -1.72
#